data_a996c3366c6fc50709f3a468e2f5b23c
#
_entry.id   a996c3366c6fc50709f3a468e2f5b23c
#
_cell.length_a   1.000
_cell.length_b   1.000
_cell.length_c   1.000
_cell.angle_alpha   90.00
_cell.angle_beta   90.00
_cell.angle_gamma   90.00
#
_symmetry.space_group_name_H-M   'P 1'
#
loop_
_entity.id
_entity.type
_entity.pdbx_description
1 polymer ?
#
loop_
_entity_poly.entity_id
_entity_poly.type
_entity_poly.pdbx_seq_one_letter_code
_entity_poly.pdbx_strand_id
1 'polypeptide(L)'
;MDRWTNRVAVVTGASSGIGSACCKDLVAKGMVVVGLARREERLKQLKESLPADQQARFHGRKCDVSVEKQVVDAFAWVDETLGGADVLVNNAGIIRPSMITDADNAADMRAILDTNVLGFVWCAREAFRSQQKRNVTDGHVVVINSVLGHKIPTMPGFNFKMYAPSKYAVTALTEVLRLEFQQKKTQTKITSISPGAVDTESFDEKLKEAMPNFPMLRAEDIADAVSYCIQTPPNVQIHELTIKPIGESF
;
A
#
# COMPACT_ATOMS: atom_id res chain seq x y z
N MET A 1 13.71 -13.70 5.17
CA MET A 1 13.65 -12.24 5.51
C MET A 1 15.00 -11.67 5.97
N ASP A 2 16.02 -12.49 6.20
CA ASP A 2 17.30 -12.10 6.85
C ASP A 2 18.00 -10.91 6.18
N ARG A 3 17.98 -10.84 4.84
CA ARG A 3 18.56 -9.72 4.08
C ARG A 3 17.88 -8.36 4.34
N TRP A 4 16.68 -8.37 4.91
CA TRP A 4 15.91 -7.17 5.22
C TRP A 4 16.06 -6.72 6.68
N THR A 5 16.74 -7.48 7.52
CA THR A 5 17.02 -7.10 8.92
C THR A 5 17.72 -5.76 8.98
N ASN A 6 17.18 -4.82 9.78
CA ASN A 6 17.63 -3.43 9.96
C ASN A 6 17.49 -2.54 8.69
N ARG A 7 16.97 -3.05 7.58
CA ARG A 7 16.65 -2.22 6.41
C ARG A 7 15.33 -1.49 6.60
N VAL A 8 15.15 -0.38 5.89
CA VAL A 8 14.03 0.53 6.09
C VAL A 8 12.90 0.23 5.13
N ALA A 9 11.70 -0.01 5.67
CA ALA A 9 10.45 -0.09 4.92
C ALA A 9 9.57 1.13 5.20
N VAL A 10 9.07 1.78 4.16
CA VAL A 10 8.03 2.81 4.26
C VAL A 10 6.69 2.19 3.91
N VAL A 11 5.69 2.36 4.78
CA VAL A 11 4.32 1.84 4.59
C VAL A 11 3.35 3.01 4.58
N THR A 12 2.63 3.22 3.47
CA THR A 12 1.60 4.26 3.39
C THR A 12 0.23 3.73 3.82
N GLY A 13 -0.60 4.60 4.39
CA GLY A 13 -1.89 4.18 4.95
C GLY A 13 -1.76 3.33 6.21
N ALA A 14 -0.70 3.54 6.99
CA ALA A 14 -0.29 2.70 8.13
C ALA A 14 -1.24 2.75 9.34
N SER A 15 -2.24 3.64 9.37
CA SER A 15 -3.07 3.87 10.56
C SER A 15 -4.19 2.86 10.77
N SER A 16 -4.41 1.92 9.86
CA SER A 16 -5.45 0.87 9.97
C SER A 16 -5.29 -0.23 8.93
N GLY A 17 -6.07 -1.30 9.05
CA GLY A 17 -6.22 -2.37 8.07
C GLY A 17 -4.90 -2.96 7.59
N ILE A 18 -4.77 -3.18 6.30
CA ILE A 18 -3.61 -3.81 5.66
C ILE A 18 -2.30 -3.06 5.99
N GLY A 19 -2.30 -1.72 5.95
CA GLY A 19 -1.11 -0.94 6.26
C GLY A 19 -0.60 -1.14 7.69
N SER A 20 -1.51 -1.19 8.67
CA SER A 20 -1.17 -1.47 10.07
C SER A 20 -0.62 -2.89 10.24
N ALA A 21 -1.27 -3.88 9.62
CA ALA A 21 -0.81 -5.27 9.63
C ALA A 21 0.58 -5.41 9.01
N CYS A 22 0.83 -4.78 7.86
CA CYS A 22 2.16 -4.75 7.24
C CYS A 22 3.23 -4.13 8.16
N CYS A 23 2.90 -3.02 8.86
CA CYS A 23 3.84 -2.42 9.80
C CYS A 23 4.23 -3.39 10.91
N LYS A 24 3.24 -4.06 11.54
CA LYS A 24 3.48 -5.04 12.60
C LYS A 24 4.32 -6.21 12.12
N ASP A 25 3.97 -6.77 10.98
CA ASP A 25 4.63 -7.93 10.39
C ASP A 25 6.10 -7.62 10.03
N LEU A 26 6.35 -6.50 9.35
CA LEU A 26 7.70 -6.11 8.95
C LEU A 26 8.60 -5.76 10.14
N VAL A 27 8.06 -5.12 11.19
CA VAL A 27 8.77 -4.87 12.45
C VAL A 27 9.14 -6.19 13.13
N ALA A 28 8.19 -7.12 13.25
CA ALA A 28 8.42 -8.44 13.84
C ALA A 28 9.50 -9.24 13.09
N LYS A 29 9.63 -9.01 11.77
CA LYS A 29 10.67 -9.61 10.91
C LYS A 29 11.99 -8.84 10.91
N GLY A 30 12.15 -7.86 11.81
CA GLY A 30 13.42 -7.18 12.07
C GLY A 30 13.70 -5.96 11.19
N MET A 31 12.77 -5.50 10.39
CA MET A 31 12.92 -4.25 9.62
C MET A 31 12.71 -3.01 10.50
N VAL A 32 13.28 -1.89 10.09
CA VAL A 32 12.91 -0.55 10.58
C VAL A 32 11.74 -0.07 9.71
N VAL A 33 10.62 0.30 10.32
CA VAL A 33 9.39 0.61 9.59
C VAL A 33 8.96 2.05 9.84
N VAL A 34 8.74 2.79 8.76
CA VAL A 34 8.14 4.13 8.78
C VAL A 34 6.69 4.04 8.32
N GLY A 35 5.76 4.21 9.25
CA GLY A 35 4.34 4.26 8.95
C GLY A 35 3.88 5.66 8.60
N LEU A 36 3.39 5.89 7.38
CA LEU A 36 2.86 7.16 6.91
C LEU A 36 1.34 7.15 6.93
N ALA A 37 0.71 8.10 7.63
CA ALA A 37 -0.75 8.28 7.65
C ALA A 37 -1.15 9.68 8.11
N ARG A 38 -2.40 10.06 7.83
CA ARG A 38 -2.98 11.35 8.29
C ARG A 38 -3.29 11.36 9.79
N ARG A 39 -3.71 10.21 10.34
CA ARG A 39 -4.17 10.04 11.73
C ARG A 39 -2.98 9.71 12.64
N GLU A 40 -2.34 10.76 13.16
CA GLU A 40 -1.12 10.63 13.98
C GLU A 40 -1.33 9.84 15.27
N GLU A 41 -2.47 10.05 15.96
CA GLU A 41 -2.80 9.30 17.18
C GLU A 41 -2.88 7.80 16.96
N ARG A 42 -3.39 7.36 15.79
CA ARG A 42 -3.42 5.92 15.46
C ARG A 42 -2.03 5.34 15.18
N LEU A 43 -1.10 6.15 14.71
CA LEU A 43 0.30 5.72 14.56
C LEU A 43 0.98 5.56 15.92
N LYS A 44 0.66 6.41 16.90
CA LYS A 44 1.13 6.24 18.29
C LYS A 44 0.54 4.97 18.90
N GLN A 45 -0.76 4.76 18.80
CA GLN A 45 -1.43 3.53 19.26
C GLN A 45 -0.85 2.28 18.60
N LEU A 46 -0.55 2.33 17.30
CA LEU A 46 0.13 1.24 16.60
C LEU A 46 1.48 0.95 17.23
N LYS A 47 2.30 1.98 17.49
CA LYS A 47 3.60 1.82 18.15
C LYS A 47 3.46 1.19 19.54
N GLU A 48 2.53 1.67 20.34
CA GLU A 48 2.25 1.18 21.68
C GLU A 48 1.73 -0.27 21.69
N SER A 49 1.05 -0.69 20.62
CA SER A 49 0.56 -2.07 20.45
C SER A 49 1.65 -3.07 20.08
N LEU A 50 2.85 -2.62 19.69
CA LEU A 50 3.98 -3.50 19.40
C LEU A 50 4.64 -3.99 20.69
N PRO A 51 5.25 -5.19 20.70
CA PRO A 51 6.11 -5.63 21.78
C PRO A 51 7.17 -4.58 22.13
N ALA A 52 7.50 -4.41 23.41
CA ALA A 52 8.36 -3.34 23.88
C ALA A 52 9.75 -3.29 23.19
N ASP A 53 10.32 -4.47 22.92
CA ASP A 53 11.59 -4.64 22.19
C ASP A 53 11.53 -4.29 20.72
N GLN A 54 10.31 -4.19 20.15
CA GLN A 54 10.07 -3.86 18.74
C GLN A 54 9.72 -2.38 18.52
N GLN A 55 9.25 -1.66 19.55
CA GLN A 55 8.77 -0.28 19.42
C GLN A 55 9.82 0.69 18.90
N ALA A 56 11.11 0.45 19.17
CA ALA A 56 12.20 1.26 18.66
C ALA A 56 12.36 1.16 17.13
N ARG A 57 11.87 0.09 16.52
CA ARG A 57 11.93 -0.13 15.07
C ARG A 57 10.78 0.52 14.30
N PHE A 58 9.77 1.07 14.97
CA PHE A 58 8.63 1.71 14.32
C PHE A 58 8.63 3.22 14.52
N HIS A 59 8.51 3.95 13.40
CA HIS A 59 8.45 5.40 13.33
C HIS A 59 7.15 5.85 12.65
N GLY A 60 6.20 6.36 13.43
CA GLY A 60 4.97 6.95 12.88
C GLY A 60 5.22 8.39 12.40
N ARG A 61 4.83 8.71 11.16
CA ARG A 61 4.94 10.07 10.61
C ARG A 61 3.63 10.52 9.98
N LYS A 62 3.17 11.72 10.38
CA LYS A 62 1.99 12.32 9.74
C LYS A 62 2.31 12.67 8.29
N CYS A 63 1.53 12.12 7.37
CA CYS A 63 1.64 12.38 5.94
C CYS A 63 0.29 12.13 5.27
N ASP A 64 -0.20 13.12 4.53
CA ASP A 64 -1.29 12.95 3.57
C ASP A 64 -0.66 12.73 2.18
N VAL A 65 -0.79 11.51 1.65
CA VAL A 65 -0.22 11.16 0.35
C VAL A 65 -0.87 11.89 -0.81
N SER A 66 -2.06 12.48 -0.63
CA SER A 66 -2.70 13.34 -1.63
C SER A 66 -2.03 14.71 -1.79
N VAL A 67 -1.06 15.04 -0.92
CA VAL A 67 -0.29 16.29 -0.94
C VAL A 67 1.16 15.99 -1.24
N GLU A 68 1.60 16.22 -2.48
CA GLU A 68 2.94 15.90 -2.96
C GLU A 68 4.05 16.38 -2.02
N LYS A 69 3.96 17.64 -1.55
CA LYS A 69 4.97 18.20 -0.63
C LYS A 69 5.14 17.39 0.64
N GLN A 70 4.04 16.88 1.23
CA GLN A 70 4.13 16.05 2.44
C GLN A 70 4.82 14.72 2.17
N VAL A 71 4.63 14.14 0.98
CA VAL A 71 5.35 12.92 0.56
C VAL A 71 6.84 13.21 0.43
N VAL A 72 7.20 14.29 -0.27
CA VAL A 72 8.62 14.70 -0.42
C VAL A 72 9.27 14.92 0.95
N ASP A 73 8.62 15.68 1.83
CA ASP A 73 9.13 15.97 3.19
C ASP A 73 9.28 14.69 4.03
N ALA A 74 8.33 13.74 3.91
CA ALA A 74 8.40 12.48 4.62
C ALA A 74 9.58 11.61 4.15
N PHE A 75 9.82 11.50 2.86
CA PHE A 75 10.95 10.74 2.32
C PHE A 75 12.29 11.44 2.56
N ALA A 76 12.34 12.78 2.54
CA ALA A 76 13.54 13.53 2.95
C ALA A 76 13.91 13.20 4.40
N TRP A 77 12.93 13.19 5.31
CA TRP A 77 13.16 12.78 6.69
C TRP A 77 13.66 11.34 6.80
N VAL A 78 13.10 10.40 6.01
CA VAL A 78 13.57 9.00 5.98
C VAL A 78 15.03 8.93 5.51
N ASP A 79 15.39 9.67 4.47
CA ASP A 79 16.77 9.73 3.95
C ASP A 79 17.73 10.28 5.01
N GLU A 80 17.36 11.37 5.69
CA GLU A 80 18.22 12.07 6.66
C GLU A 80 18.36 11.33 8.00
N THR A 81 17.27 10.69 8.46
CA THR A 81 17.22 10.11 9.82
C THR A 81 17.56 8.63 9.85
N LEU A 82 17.16 7.89 8.81
CA LEU A 82 17.25 6.43 8.76
C LEU A 82 18.15 5.92 7.64
N GLY A 83 18.76 6.80 6.88
CA GLY A 83 19.63 6.45 5.76
C GLY A 83 18.88 6.06 4.48
N GLY A 84 17.56 6.19 4.43
CA GLY A 84 16.72 6.07 3.24
C GLY A 84 15.86 4.81 3.14
N ALA A 85 14.89 4.81 2.22
CA ALA A 85 13.91 3.75 2.04
C ALA A 85 14.45 2.62 1.14
N ASP A 86 14.42 1.37 1.62
CA ASP A 86 14.77 0.18 0.84
C ASP A 86 13.54 -0.51 0.25
N VAL A 87 12.45 -0.52 1.01
CA VAL A 87 11.16 -1.09 0.62
C VAL A 87 10.08 -0.04 0.75
N LEU A 88 9.19 0.04 -0.22
CA LEU A 88 7.93 0.78 -0.12
C LEU A 88 6.77 -0.20 -0.18
N VAL A 89 5.89 -0.18 0.83
CA VAL A 89 4.55 -0.77 0.75
C VAL A 89 3.57 0.37 0.47
N ASN A 90 3.21 0.53 -0.80
CA ASN A 90 2.33 1.59 -1.27
C ASN A 90 0.87 1.13 -1.16
N ASN A 91 0.28 1.37 0.02
CA ASN A 91 -1.00 0.83 0.42
C ASN A 91 -2.09 1.89 0.58
N ALA A 92 -1.75 3.17 0.79
CA ALA A 92 -2.74 4.21 1.02
C ALA A 92 -3.79 4.27 -0.09
N GLY A 93 -5.06 4.24 0.28
CA GLY A 93 -6.19 4.33 -0.63
C GLY A 93 -7.47 4.68 0.11
N ILE A 94 -8.42 5.23 -0.62
CA ILE A 94 -9.75 5.60 -0.12
C ILE A 94 -10.84 5.17 -1.08
N ILE A 95 -12.04 4.99 -0.53
CA ILE A 95 -13.30 4.82 -1.25
C ILE A 95 -14.18 6.02 -0.91
N ARG A 96 -15.04 6.44 -1.83
CA ARG A 96 -16.06 7.49 -1.62
C ARG A 96 -17.42 6.99 -2.06
N PRO A 97 -18.51 7.48 -1.45
CA PRO A 97 -19.85 6.97 -1.69
C PRO A 97 -20.47 7.43 -3.01
N SER A 98 -20.01 8.54 -3.59
CA SER A 98 -20.63 9.15 -4.78
C SER A 98 -20.52 8.27 -6.02
N MET A 99 -21.60 8.16 -6.78
CA MET A 99 -21.57 7.57 -8.12
C MET A 99 -20.92 8.54 -9.12
N ILE A 100 -20.38 8.01 -10.22
CA ILE A 100 -19.78 8.84 -11.27
C ILE A 100 -20.82 9.76 -11.91
N THR A 101 -22.07 9.32 -11.95
CA THR A 101 -23.20 10.05 -12.56
C THR A 101 -23.93 10.99 -11.61
N ASP A 102 -23.54 11.04 -10.31
CA ASP A 102 -24.16 11.97 -9.36
C ASP A 102 -23.77 13.41 -9.67
N ALA A 103 -24.67 14.34 -9.39
CA ALA A 103 -24.35 15.76 -9.39
C ALA A 103 -23.41 16.09 -8.20
N ASP A 104 -22.63 17.16 -8.34
CA ASP A 104 -21.78 17.73 -7.28
C ASP A 104 -20.76 16.77 -6.62
N ASN A 105 -20.34 15.73 -7.35
CA ASN A 105 -19.42 14.70 -6.88
C ASN A 105 -17.93 15.02 -7.10
N ALA A 106 -17.59 16.19 -7.66
CA ALA A 106 -16.22 16.52 -8.08
C ALA A 106 -15.18 16.42 -6.96
N ALA A 107 -15.56 16.76 -5.72
CA ALA A 107 -14.66 16.65 -4.56
C ALA A 107 -14.30 15.18 -4.26
N ASP A 108 -15.27 14.27 -4.28
CA ASP A 108 -15.06 12.84 -4.07
C ASP A 108 -14.21 12.22 -5.19
N MET A 109 -14.49 12.59 -6.45
CA MET A 109 -13.72 12.12 -7.61
C MET A 109 -12.25 12.54 -7.49
N ARG A 110 -11.99 13.81 -7.18
CA ARG A 110 -10.65 14.34 -6.98
C ARG A 110 -9.95 13.64 -5.81
N ALA A 111 -10.61 13.52 -4.66
CA ALA A 111 -10.03 12.88 -3.48
C ALA A 111 -9.58 11.43 -3.77
N ILE A 112 -10.37 10.66 -4.54
CA ILE A 112 -9.99 9.30 -4.97
C ILE A 112 -8.76 9.34 -5.88
N LEU A 113 -8.75 10.19 -6.90
CA LEU A 113 -7.63 10.27 -7.84
C LEU A 113 -6.37 10.81 -7.15
N ASP A 114 -6.48 11.85 -6.33
CA ASP A 114 -5.35 12.45 -5.62
C ASP A 114 -4.70 11.45 -4.64
N THR A 115 -5.52 10.63 -3.95
CA THR A 115 -5.00 9.64 -3.00
C THR A 115 -4.53 8.36 -3.70
N ASN A 116 -5.42 7.72 -4.48
CA ASN A 116 -5.19 6.36 -4.99
C ASN A 116 -4.25 6.34 -6.20
N VAL A 117 -4.20 7.43 -6.97
CA VAL A 117 -3.42 7.51 -8.21
C VAL A 117 -2.20 8.42 -8.04
N LEU A 118 -2.41 9.71 -7.78
CA LEU A 118 -1.28 10.64 -7.65
C LEU A 118 -0.44 10.35 -6.41
N GLY A 119 -1.07 10.06 -5.28
CA GLY A 119 -0.37 9.68 -4.05
C GLY A 119 0.47 8.42 -4.23
N PHE A 120 -0.06 7.43 -4.97
CA PHE A 120 0.70 6.25 -5.37
C PHE A 120 1.95 6.63 -6.18
N VAL A 121 1.80 7.47 -7.21
CA VAL A 121 2.91 7.89 -8.09
C VAL A 121 3.98 8.64 -7.30
N TRP A 122 3.60 9.60 -6.47
CA TRP A 122 4.56 10.38 -5.68
C TRP A 122 5.34 9.52 -4.69
N CYS A 123 4.67 8.61 -3.97
CA CYS A 123 5.35 7.71 -3.05
C CYS A 123 6.31 6.75 -3.78
N ALA A 124 5.90 6.18 -4.92
CA ALA A 124 6.75 5.32 -5.73
C ALA A 124 7.96 6.08 -6.27
N ARG A 125 7.77 7.31 -6.75
CA ARG A 125 8.83 8.19 -7.23
C ARG A 125 9.86 8.50 -6.14
N GLU A 126 9.42 8.92 -4.96
CA GLU A 126 10.34 9.29 -3.88
C GLU A 126 11.06 8.06 -3.29
N ALA A 127 10.41 6.91 -3.17
CA ALA A 127 11.08 5.67 -2.79
C ALA A 127 12.18 5.30 -3.81
N PHE A 128 11.87 5.34 -5.09
CA PHE A 128 12.84 5.07 -6.15
C PHE A 128 14.02 6.06 -6.13
N ARG A 129 13.74 7.37 -5.92
CA ARG A 129 14.80 8.39 -5.80
C ARG A 129 15.70 8.14 -4.58
N SER A 130 15.12 7.78 -3.43
CA SER A 130 15.87 7.40 -2.23
C SER A 130 16.80 6.21 -2.49
N GLN A 131 16.32 5.18 -3.20
CA GLN A 131 17.12 4.02 -3.59
C GLN A 131 18.24 4.40 -4.56
N GLN A 132 17.95 5.23 -5.56
CA GLN A 132 18.94 5.65 -6.55
C GLN A 132 20.09 6.47 -5.94
N LYS A 133 19.80 7.42 -5.05
CA LYS A 133 20.82 8.22 -4.35
C LYS A 133 21.83 7.38 -3.60
N ARG A 134 21.43 6.20 -3.13
CA ARG A 134 22.24 5.28 -2.32
C ARG A 134 22.80 4.11 -3.10
N ASN A 135 22.56 4.05 -4.42
CA ASN A 135 22.92 2.92 -5.28
C ASN A 135 22.37 1.58 -4.76
N VAL A 136 21.13 1.57 -4.23
CA VAL A 136 20.48 0.34 -3.77
C VAL A 136 20.18 -0.54 -4.99
N THR A 137 20.71 -1.76 -4.98
CA THR A 137 20.60 -2.70 -6.11
C THR A 137 19.45 -3.69 -5.95
N ASP A 138 18.83 -3.78 -4.79
CA ASP A 138 17.79 -4.78 -4.47
C ASP A 138 16.55 -4.17 -3.82
N GLY A 139 16.27 -2.88 -4.09
CA GLY A 139 15.07 -2.21 -3.60
C GLY A 139 13.78 -2.87 -4.07
N HIS A 140 12.68 -2.65 -3.33
CA HIS A 140 11.38 -3.23 -3.69
C HIS A 140 10.24 -2.25 -3.45
N VAL A 141 9.41 -2.01 -4.47
CA VAL A 141 8.14 -1.30 -4.38
C VAL A 141 7.01 -2.33 -4.43
N VAL A 142 6.28 -2.50 -3.35
CA VAL A 142 5.09 -3.35 -3.28
C VAL A 142 3.85 -2.45 -3.32
N VAL A 143 2.95 -2.75 -4.23
CA VAL A 143 1.73 -1.98 -4.50
C VAL A 143 0.52 -2.77 -4.01
N ILE A 144 -0.25 -2.23 -3.09
CA ILE A 144 -1.52 -2.83 -2.69
C ILE A 144 -2.61 -2.32 -3.63
N ASN A 145 -2.89 -3.12 -4.65
CA ASN A 145 -3.90 -2.87 -5.66
C ASN A 145 -5.27 -3.46 -5.24
N SER A 146 -5.96 -4.15 -6.12
CA SER A 146 -7.22 -4.85 -5.89
C SER A 146 -7.55 -5.74 -7.10
N VAL A 147 -8.33 -6.80 -6.90
CA VAL A 147 -8.99 -7.53 -8.01
C VAL A 147 -9.81 -6.58 -8.87
N LEU A 148 -10.32 -5.49 -8.31
CA LEU A 148 -11.05 -4.43 -9.03
C LEU A 148 -10.16 -3.58 -9.96
N GLY A 149 -8.86 -3.77 -9.95
CA GLY A 149 -7.92 -3.24 -10.93
C GLY A 149 -7.77 -4.12 -12.19
N HIS A 150 -8.41 -5.30 -12.21
CA HIS A 150 -8.32 -6.27 -13.29
C HIS A 150 -9.69 -6.63 -13.86
N LYS A 151 -10.73 -6.66 -13.03
CA LYS A 151 -12.09 -6.99 -13.43
C LYS A 151 -13.11 -6.23 -12.58
N ILE A 152 -14.17 -5.73 -13.21
CA ILE A 152 -15.29 -5.11 -12.50
C ILE A 152 -16.43 -6.13 -12.53
N PRO A 153 -16.73 -6.81 -11.41
CA PRO A 153 -17.81 -7.79 -11.36
C PRO A 153 -19.17 -7.08 -11.34
N THR A 154 -20.19 -7.75 -11.88
CA THR A 154 -21.57 -7.33 -11.71
C THR A 154 -22.09 -7.86 -10.39
N MET A 155 -22.44 -6.96 -9.47
CA MET A 155 -23.05 -7.30 -8.18
C MET A 155 -24.39 -6.56 -8.05
N PRO A 156 -25.52 -7.28 -7.92
CA PRO A 156 -26.82 -6.64 -7.75
C PRO A 156 -26.82 -5.69 -6.53
N GLY A 157 -27.28 -4.45 -6.74
CA GLY A 157 -27.38 -3.45 -5.67
C GLY A 157 -26.04 -2.82 -5.23
N PHE A 158 -24.91 -3.19 -5.84
CA PHE A 158 -23.61 -2.62 -5.51
C PHE A 158 -22.88 -2.09 -6.74
N ASN A 159 -22.16 -0.97 -6.55
CA ASN A 159 -21.37 -0.32 -7.59
C ASN A 159 -19.99 0.08 -7.02
N PHE A 160 -18.94 -0.21 -7.76
CA PHE A 160 -17.55 0.08 -7.37
C PHE A 160 -17.13 1.52 -7.65
N LYS A 161 -18.01 2.35 -8.24
CA LYS A 161 -17.86 3.80 -8.40
C LYS A 161 -16.50 4.18 -9.02
N MET A 162 -15.89 5.26 -8.57
CA MET A 162 -14.57 5.71 -9.04
C MET A 162 -13.39 4.89 -8.45
N TYR A 163 -13.66 4.04 -7.45
CA TYR A 163 -12.60 3.21 -6.88
C TYR A 163 -12.02 2.22 -7.89
N ALA A 164 -12.86 1.46 -8.59
CA ALA A 164 -12.39 0.48 -9.59
C ALA A 164 -11.58 1.16 -10.72
N PRO A 165 -12.03 2.24 -11.38
CA PRO A 165 -11.21 3.00 -12.32
C PRO A 165 -9.85 3.43 -11.74
N SER A 166 -9.80 3.88 -10.47
CA SER A 166 -8.53 4.25 -9.84
C SER A 166 -7.58 3.05 -9.69
N LYS A 167 -8.11 1.84 -9.41
CA LYS A 167 -7.32 0.61 -9.31
C LYS A 167 -6.85 0.10 -10.67
N TYR A 168 -7.64 0.27 -11.75
CA TYR A 168 -7.16 0.04 -13.11
C TYR A 168 -6.01 0.98 -13.48
N ALA A 169 -6.10 2.26 -13.10
CA ALA A 169 -5.00 3.19 -13.29
C ALA A 169 -3.72 2.74 -12.56
N VAL A 170 -3.85 2.22 -11.34
CA VAL A 170 -2.71 1.66 -10.56
C VAL A 170 -2.11 0.44 -11.26
N THR A 171 -2.93 -0.44 -11.85
CA THR A 171 -2.44 -1.58 -12.65
C THR A 171 -1.56 -1.10 -13.80
N ALA A 172 -2.05 -0.15 -14.61
CA ALA A 172 -1.30 0.41 -15.72
C ALA A 172 -0.01 1.13 -15.27
N LEU A 173 -0.11 1.96 -14.24
CA LEU A 173 1.04 2.69 -13.67
C LEU A 173 2.12 1.76 -13.11
N THR A 174 1.73 0.62 -12.53
CA THR A 174 2.69 -0.39 -12.05
C THR A 174 3.54 -0.93 -13.20
N GLU A 175 2.93 -1.22 -14.35
CA GLU A 175 3.66 -1.67 -15.54
C GLU A 175 4.56 -0.57 -16.12
N VAL A 176 4.07 0.67 -16.20
CA VAL A 176 4.90 1.81 -16.64
C VAL A 176 6.13 1.97 -15.74
N LEU A 177 5.96 1.95 -14.42
CA LEU A 177 7.08 2.05 -13.47
C LEU A 177 8.06 0.88 -13.63
N ARG A 178 7.57 -0.34 -13.89
CA ARG A 178 8.44 -1.50 -14.14
C ARG A 178 9.34 -1.27 -15.37
N LEU A 179 8.77 -0.75 -16.45
CA LEU A 179 9.53 -0.40 -17.66
C LEU A 179 10.52 0.73 -17.40
N GLU A 180 10.13 1.76 -16.64
CA GLU A 180 11.03 2.86 -16.28
C GLU A 180 12.21 2.38 -15.43
N PHE A 181 11.98 1.49 -14.46
CA PHE A 181 13.05 0.90 -13.64
C PHE A 181 14.03 0.10 -14.48
N GLN A 182 13.54 -0.66 -15.46
CA GLN A 182 14.38 -1.38 -16.43
C GLN A 182 15.17 -0.44 -17.34
N GLN A 183 14.54 0.61 -17.87
CA GLN A 183 15.21 1.62 -18.72
C GLN A 183 16.33 2.34 -17.95
N LYS A 184 16.14 2.57 -16.65
CA LYS A 184 17.16 3.14 -15.76
C LYS A 184 18.21 2.11 -15.30
N LYS A 185 18.16 0.88 -15.83
CA LYS A 185 19.11 -0.21 -15.52
C LYS A 185 19.23 -0.50 -14.03
N THR A 186 18.13 -0.41 -13.29
CA THR A 186 18.09 -0.74 -11.87
C THR A 186 17.64 -2.18 -11.68
N GLN A 187 17.91 -2.74 -10.49
CA GLN A 187 17.37 -4.02 -10.06
C GLN A 187 16.24 -3.85 -9.03
N THR A 188 15.74 -2.62 -8.87
CA THR A 188 14.56 -2.35 -8.05
C THR A 188 13.37 -3.12 -8.59
N LYS A 189 12.76 -3.94 -7.73
CA LYS A 189 11.56 -4.71 -8.07
C LYS A 189 10.31 -3.87 -7.85
N ILE A 190 9.27 -4.16 -8.63
CA ILE A 190 7.92 -3.67 -8.37
C ILE A 190 6.94 -4.85 -8.47
N THR A 191 6.14 -5.04 -7.42
CA THR A 191 5.16 -6.12 -7.31
C THR A 191 3.79 -5.52 -7.02
N SER A 192 2.78 -5.90 -7.79
CA SER A 192 1.38 -5.62 -7.47
C SER A 192 0.80 -6.80 -6.69
N ILE A 193 0.15 -6.51 -5.57
CA ILE A 193 -0.68 -7.46 -4.82
C ILE A 193 -2.12 -7.00 -4.97
N SER A 194 -2.98 -7.88 -5.51
CA SER A 194 -4.38 -7.59 -5.80
C SER A 194 -5.31 -8.43 -4.93
N PRO A 195 -5.66 -7.92 -3.74
CA PRO A 195 -6.60 -8.61 -2.87
C PRO A 195 -8.02 -8.60 -3.42
N GLY A 196 -8.79 -9.66 -3.10
CA GLY A 196 -10.24 -9.65 -3.05
C GLY A 196 -10.75 -8.83 -1.86
N ALA A 197 -11.90 -9.20 -1.32
CA ALA A 197 -12.43 -8.53 -0.14
C ALA A 197 -11.56 -8.77 1.08
N VAL A 198 -11.19 -7.69 1.78
CA VAL A 198 -10.40 -7.71 3.03
C VAL A 198 -11.19 -7.05 4.13
N ASP A 199 -11.29 -7.69 5.29
CA ASP A 199 -11.96 -7.13 6.46
C ASP A 199 -11.13 -5.99 7.06
N THR A 200 -11.51 -4.77 6.69
CA THR A 200 -10.88 -3.53 7.13
C THR A 200 -11.91 -2.44 7.33
N GLU A 201 -11.53 -1.34 7.99
CA GLU A 201 -12.38 -0.15 8.16
C GLU A 201 -12.84 0.48 6.83
N SER A 202 -12.16 0.18 5.72
CA SER A 202 -12.51 0.70 4.40
C SER A 202 -13.60 -0.09 3.71
N PHE A 203 -13.94 -1.27 4.22
CA PHE A 203 -15.02 -2.08 3.69
C PHE A 203 -16.39 -1.51 4.13
N ASP A 204 -17.34 -1.44 3.22
CA ASP A 204 -18.65 -0.85 3.49
C ASP A 204 -19.42 -1.67 4.54
N GLU A 205 -19.70 -1.07 5.71
CA GLU A 205 -20.42 -1.72 6.81
C GLU A 205 -21.82 -2.19 6.39
N LYS A 206 -22.51 -1.39 5.53
CA LYS A 206 -23.84 -1.81 5.01
C LYS A 206 -23.74 -3.06 4.15
N LEU A 207 -22.61 -3.24 3.44
CA LEU A 207 -22.37 -4.44 2.66
C LEU A 207 -22.09 -5.64 3.57
N LYS A 208 -21.36 -5.44 4.67
CA LYS A 208 -21.17 -6.48 5.70
C LYS A 208 -22.51 -6.92 6.33
N GLU A 209 -23.35 -5.95 6.68
CA GLU A 209 -24.70 -6.22 7.25
C GLU A 209 -25.60 -6.94 6.24
N ALA A 210 -25.55 -6.55 4.97
CA ALA A 210 -26.36 -7.18 3.91
C ALA A 210 -25.88 -8.57 3.53
N MET A 211 -24.60 -8.88 3.73
CA MET A 211 -23.98 -10.16 3.38
C MET A 211 -23.10 -10.68 4.53
N PRO A 212 -23.67 -11.10 5.66
CA PRO A 212 -22.92 -11.45 6.87
C PRO A 212 -21.97 -12.65 6.68
N ASN A 213 -22.22 -13.48 5.67
CA ASN A 213 -21.39 -14.65 5.33
C ASN A 213 -20.49 -14.40 4.09
N PHE A 214 -20.32 -13.13 3.70
CA PHE A 214 -19.45 -12.82 2.58
C PHE A 214 -17.99 -13.14 2.93
N PRO A 215 -17.31 -13.99 2.13
CA PRO A 215 -15.95 -14.38 2.47
C PRO A 215 -15.00 -13.19 2.37
N MET A 216 -14.17 -12.98 3.40
CA MET A 216 -13.19 -11.92 3.44
C MET A 216 -11.85 -12.45 3.94
N LEU A 217 -10.77 -11.87 3.41
CA LEU A 217 -9.41 -12.03 3.91
C LEU A 217 -9.22 -11.15 5.17
N ARG A 218 -8.29 -11.53 6.00
CA ARG A 218 -7.80 -10.66 7.08
C ARG A 218 -6.70 -9.75 6.55
N ALA A 219 -6.48 -8.64 7.23
CA ALA A 219 -5.37 -7.72 6.90
C ALA A 219 -4.00 -8.42 7.00
N GLU A 220 -3.84 -9.35 7.93
CA GLU A 220 -2.64 -10.16 8.14
C GLU A 220 -2.33 -11.07 6.95
N ASP A 221 -3.35 -11.61 6.27
CA ASP A 221 -3.16 -12.46 5.09
C ASP A 221 -2.47 -11.67 3.95
N ILE A 222 -2.72 -10.35 3.88
CA ILE A 222 -2.07 -9.48 2.92
C ILE A 222 -0.67 -9.08 3.39
N ALA A 223 -0.44 -8.89 4.69
CA ALA A 223 0.89 -8.64 5.24
C ALA A 223 1.83 -9.82 4.99
N ASP A 224 1.34 -11.07 5.15
CA ASP A 224 2.09 -12.28 4.82
C ASP A 224 2.45 -12.33 3.33
N ALA A 225 1.52 -11.93 2.46
CA ALA A 225 1.79 -11.86 1.02
C ALA A 225 2.85 -10.80 0.66
N VAL A 226 2.84 -9.64 1.33
CA VAL A 226 3.90 -8.62 1.21
C VAL A 226 5.24 -9.24 1.58
N SER A 227 5.32 -9.87 2.74
CA SER A 227 6.54 -10.55 3.20
C SER A 227 6.98 -11.66 2.26
N TYR A 228 6.06 -12.47 1.72
CA TYR A 228 6.37 -13.46 0.70
C TYR A 228 7.01 -12.83 -0.54
N CYS A 229 6.47 -11.72 -1.03
CA CYS A 229 7.01 -11.05 -2.22
C CYS A 229 8.41 -10.46 -1.97
N ILE A 230 8.63 -9.77 -0.86
CA ILE A 230 9.91 -9.10 -0.60
C ILE A 230 11.03 -10.07 -0.24
N GLN A 231 10.73 -11.26 0.29
CA GLN A 231 11.75 -12.25 0.64
C GLN A 231 12.28 -13.05 -0.57
N THR A 232 11.63 -12.97 -1.74
CA THR A 232 12.12 -13.65 -2.95
C THR A 232 13.56 -13.26 -3.27
N PRO A 233 14.37 -14.18 -3.82
CA PRO A 233 15.76 -13.87 -4.19
C PRO A 233 15.89 -12.62 -5.07
N PRO A 234 17.03 -11.92 -5.08
CA PRO A 234 17.19 -10.68 -5.85
C PRO A 234 16.87 -10.82 -7.34
N ASN A 235 17.12 -11.98 -7.93
CA ASN A 235 16.83 -12.27 -9.34
C ASN A 235 15.40 -12.71 -9.63
N VAL A 236 14.54 -12.80 -8.61
CA VAL A 236 13.13 -13.22 -8.75
C VAL A 236 12.22 -12.03 -8.48
N GLN A 237 11.40 -11.66 -9.44
CA GLN A 237 10.36 -10.63 -9.30
C GLN A 237 8.98 -11.24 -9.53
N ILE A 238 8.12 -11.12 -8.52
CA ILE A 238 6.69 -11.38 -8.68
C ILE A 238 6.07 -10.13 -9.30
N HIS A 239 5.45 -10.25 -10.47
CA HIS A 239 4.83 -9.12 -11.15
C HIS A 239 3.48 -8.80 -10.56
N GLU A 240 2.64 -9.82 -10.39
CA GLU A 240 1.28 -9.71 -9.88
C GLU A 240 0.99 -10.91 -8.96
N LEU A 241 0.34 -10.64 -7.83
CA LEU A 241 -0.14 -11.66 -6.91
C LEU A 241 -1.60 -11.39 -6.56
N THR A 242 -2.51 -12.13 -7.15
CA THR A 242 -3.94 -12.06 -6.82
C THR A 242 -4.25 -12.99 -5.65
N ILE A 243 -4.88 -12.46 -4.60
CA ILE A 243 -5.24 -13.21 -3.39
C ILE A 243 -6.72 -13.00 -3.12
N LYS A 244 -7.47 -14.09 -3.03
CA LYS A 244 -8.91 -14.06 -2.80
C LYS A 244 -9.29 -14.97 -1.65
N PRO A 245 -10.31 -14.62 -0.87
CA PRO A 245 -10.86 -15.55 0.09
C PRO A 245 -11.51 -16.74 -0.64
N ILE A 246 -11.43 -17.91 -0.02
CA ILE A 246 -12.10 -19.10 -0.55
C ILE A 246 -13.61 -18.83 -0.60
N GLY A 247 -14.24 -19.08 -1.76
CA GLY A 247 -15.67 -18.87 -1.96
C GLY A 247 -16.06 -17.48 -2.49
N GLU A 248 -15.11 -16.57 -2.71
CA GLU A 248 -15.39 -15.32 -3.43
C GLU A 248 -15.73 -15.61 -4.89
N SER A 249 -16.90 -15.14 -5.35
CA SER A 249 -17.52 -15.52 -6.63
C SER A 249 -17.15 -14.62 -7.82
N PHE A 250 -16.32 -13.59 -7.65
CA PHE A 250 -15.97 -12.63 -8.71
C PHE A 250 -14.47 -12.38 -8.88
#